data_0dc9c5a158e50fc0641af0668063dfae
#
_entry.id   0dc9c5a158e50fc0641af0668063dfae
#
_cell.length_a   1.000
_cell.length_b   1.000
_cell.length_c   1.000
_cell.angle_alpha   90.00
_cell.angle_beta   90.00
_cell.angle_gamma   90.00
#
_symmetry.space_group_name_H-M   'P 1'
#
loop_
_entity.id
_entity.type
_entity.pdbx_description
1 polymer ?
#
loop_
_entity_poly.entity_id
_entity_poly.type
_entity_poly.pdbx_seq_one_letter_code
_entity_poly.pdbx_strand_id
1 'polypeptide(L)'
;ELYERDTPRLQIQRERKLPDGRTLFSVVEQREWITPFAQGQTPMHAAFLKAYELVRDWCAIRAHGACYPPVVFNITDGEASDCDEAGLEEIAARIRQVGTSDGNTLLMNIHISSDLSKVPVVFASSEEELPDQRYARLLYRVSSEMPPLYNESIAALRGCQPEIFRGMSYNASMTDLIGMMNIGSVSV
;
A
#
# COMPACT_ATOMS: atom_id res chain seq x y z
N GLU A 1 20.32 -10.10 3.01
CA GLU A 1 20.12 -10.70 4.36
C GLU A 1 18.91 -11.64 4.44
N LEU A 2 17.76 -11.30 3.87
CA LEU A 2 16.57 -12.20 3.85
C LEU A 2 16.82 -13.45 3.01
N TYR A 3 17.59 -13.36 1.92
CA TYR A 3 17.91 -14.50 1.06
C TYR A 3 18.86 -15.52 1.69
N GLU A 4 19.61 -15.12 2.70
CA GLU A 4 20.59 -15.97 3.40
C GLU A 4 19.99 -16.75 4.57
N ARG A 5 18.73 -16.45 4.96
CA ARG A 5 18.05 -17.19 6.02
C ARG A 5 17.57 -18.54 5.49
N ASP A 6 17.86 -19.59 6.25
CA ASP A 6 17.26 -20.91 6.04
C ASP A 6 15.78 -20.84 6.46
N THR A 7 14.94 -20.45 5.51
CA THR A 7 13.50 -20.25 5.74
C THR A 7 12.76 -21.55 5.46
N PRO A 8 11.77 -21.93 6.29
CA PRO A 8 10.93 -23.09 6.04
C PRO A 8 10.31 -23.03 4.64
N ARG A 9 10.20 -24.20 4.01
CA ARG A 9 9.52 -24.35 2.73
C ARG A 9 8.18 -25.03 2.97
N LEU A 10 7.11 -24.33 2.58
CA LEU A 10 5.76 -24.86 2.63
C LEU A 10 5.37 -25.42 1.26
N GLN A 11 4.77 -26.59 1.26
CA GLN A 11 4.10 -27.12 0.06
C GLN A 11 2.69 -26.57 -0.01
N ILE A 12 2.44 -25.71 -1.01
CA ILE A 12 1.12 -25.10 -1.22
C ILE A 12 0.49 -25.70 -2.46
N GLN A 13 -0.74 -26.17 -2.31
CA GLN A 13 -1.55 -26.59 -3.44
C GLN A 13 -2.13 -25.37 -4.14
N ARG A 14 -1.72 -25.14 -5.40
CA ARG A 14 -2.28 -24.09 -6.26
C ARG A 14 -3.31 -24.69 -7.20
N GLU A 15 -4.45 -24.03 -7.24
CA GLU A 15 -5.52 -24.30 -8.18
C GLU A 15 -5.41 -23.33 -9.36
N ARG A 16 -5.44 -23.86 -10.58
CA ARG A 16 -5.48 -23.06 -11.81
C ARG A 16 -6.64 -23.53 -12.68
N LYS A 17 -7.60 -22.65 -12.93
CA LYS A 17 -8.66 -22.89 -13.90
C LYS A 17 -8.13 -22.70 -15.32
N LEU A 18 -8.34 -23.70 -16.17
CA LEU A 18 -8.00 -23.65 -17.59
C LEU A 18 -9.14 -23.03 -18.40
N PRO A 19 -8.88 -22.51 -19.62
CA PRO A 19 -9.90 -21.94 -20.49
C PRO A 19 -11.00 -22.93 -20.89
N ASP A 20 -10.71 -24.24 -20.83
CA ASP A 20 -11.65 -25.34 -21.10
C ASP A 20 -12.52 -25.74 -19.91
N GLY A 21 -12.45 -25.01 -18.81
CA GLY A 21 -13.22 -25.24 -17.59
C GLY A 21 -12.62 -26.28 -16.64
N ARG A 22 -11.53 -26.94 -16.98
CA ARG A 22 -10.83 -27.87 -16.10
C ARG A 22 -10.03 -27.13 -15.03
N THR A 23 -9.91 -27.74 -13.87
CA THR A 23 -9.09 -27.26 -12.77
C THR A 23 -7.82 -28.12 -12.69
N LEU A 24 -6.67 -27.46 -12.77
CA LEU A 24 -5.38 -28.07 -12.50
C LEU A 24 -4.93 -27.75 -11.07
N PHE A 25 -4.56 -28.81 -10.34
CA PHE A 25 -3.90 -28.67 -9.05
C PHE A 25 -2.40 -28.93 -9.21
N SER A 26 -1.59 -28.01 -8.72
CA SER A 26 -0.14 -28.16 -8.68
C SER A 26 0.36 -27.91 -7.27
N VAL A 27 1.31 -28.70 -6.81
CA VAL A 27 2.02 -28.43 -5.56
C VAL A 27 3.24 -27.61 -5.89
N VAL A 28 3.34 -26.44 -5.28
CA VAL A 28 4.51 -25.56 -5.40
C VAL A 28 5.19 -25.37 -4.05
N GLU A 29 6.51 -25.39 -4.05
CA GLU A 29 7.26 -25.01 -2.85
C GLU A 29 7.29 -23.48 -2.75
N GLN A 30 6.81 -22.95 -1.62
CA GLN A 30 6.90 -21.54 -1.29
C GLN A 30 7.73 -21.36 -0.02
N ARG A 31 8.68 -20.43 -0.05
CA ARG A 31 9.42 -20.06 1.16
C ARG A 31 8.53 -19.26 2.10
N GLU A 32 8.52 -19.63 3.37
CA GLU A 32 7.87 -18.86 4.42
C GLU A 32 8.85 -17.81 4.96
N TRP A 33 8.76 -16.60 4.42
CA TRP A 33 9.61 -15.48 4.85
C TRP A 33 9.22 -14.93 6.22
N ILE A 34 7.93 -14.93 6.50
CA ILE A 34 7.33 -14.46 7.74
C ILE A 34 6.17 -15.40 8.05
N THR A 35 6.14 -15.96 9.25
CA THR A 35 4.97 -16.73 9.72
C THR A 35 3.81 -15.76 9.91
N PRO A 36 2.68 -15.93 9.18
CA PRO A 36 1.52 -15.07 9.36
C PRO A 36 1.01 -15.14 10.80
N PHE A 37 0.81 -13.99 11.41
CA PHE A 37 0.26 -13.89 12.75
C PHE A 37 -0.84 -12.82 12.74
N ALA A 38 -2.05 -13.21 13.13
CA ALA A 38 -3.19 -12.32 13.21
C ALA A 38 -3.83 -12.47 14.60
N GLN A 39 -3.59 -11.48 15.46
CA GLN A 39 -4.18 -11.44 16.81
C GLN A 39 -4.27 -10.00 17.29
N GLY A 40 -5.39 -9.66 17.93
CA GLY A 40 -5.61 -8.35 18.56
C GLY A 40 -6.29 -7.36 17.65
N GLN A 41 -5.90 -6.09 17.79
CA GLN A 41 -6.49 -4.93 17.14
C GLN A 41 -5.59 -4.41 16.01
N THR A 42 -5.94 -3.26 15.43
CA THR A 42 -5.19 -2.62 14.34
C THR A 42 -4.43 -1.40 14.89
N PRO A 43 -3.21 -1.56 15.45
CA PRO A 43 -2.43 -0.46 16.02
C PRO A 43 -1.76 0.37 14.91
N MET A 44 -2.56 1.07 14.11
CA MET A 44 -2.11 1.77 12.91
C MET A 44 -1.23 2.98 13.24
N HIS A 45 -1.54 3.71 14.32
CA HIS A 45 -0.72 4.83 14.76
C HIS A 45 0.70 4.36 15.15
N ALA A 46 0.80 3.28 15.93
CA ALA A 46 2.09 2.70 16.31
C ALA A 46 2.88 2.22 15.07
N ALA A 47 2.20 1.62 14.08
CA ALA A 47 2.81 1.24 12.82
C ALA A 47 3.32 2.45 12.02
N PHE A 48 2.53 3.53 11.94
CA PHE A 48 2.94 4.78 11.28
C PHE A 48 4.08 5.47 12.01
N LEU A 49 4.09 5.45 13.34
CA LEU A 49 5.21 5.98 14.13
C LEU A 49 6.50 5.22 13.78
N LYS A 50 6.43 3.90 13.70
CA LYS A 50 7.57 3.06 13.31
C LYS A 50 8.02 3.33 11.88
N ALA A 51 7.08 3.48 10.93
CA ALA A 51 7.38 3.87 9.56
C ALA A 51 8.08 5.24 9.51
N TYR A 52 7.58 6.23 10.27
CA TYR A 52 8.19 7.55 10.38
C TYR A 52 9.65 7.48 10.86
N GLU A 53 9.93 6.70 11.90
CA GLU A 53 11.30 6.51 12.39
C GLU A 53 12.21 5.94 11.29
N LEU A 54 11.75 4.89 10.60
CA LEU A 54 12.52 4.24 9.55
C LEU A 54 12.82 5.17 8.36
N VAL A 55 11.80 5.90 7.85
CA VAL A 55 12.01 6.80 6.72
C VAL A 55 12.88 8.00 7.10
N ARG A 56 12.68 8.55 8.32
CA ARG A 56 13.51 9.64 8.85
C ARG A 56 14.98 9.22 8.93
N ASP A 57 15.25 8.09 9.55
CA ASP A 57 16.60 7.59 9.77
C ASP A 57 17.28 7.24 8.43
N TRP A 58 16.53 6.68 7.49
CA TRP A 58 17.03 6.41 6.14
C TRP A 58 17.37 7.70 5.37
N CYS A 59 16.48 8.70 5.38
CA CYS A 59 16.70 9.98 4.70
C CYS A 59 17.81 10.80 5.37
N ALA A 60 18.10 10.61 6.66
CA ALA A 60 19.19 11.28 7.36
C ALA A 60 20.58 10.79 6.92
N ILE A 61 20.68 9.65 6.24
CA ILE A 61 21.96 9.14 5.72
C ILE A 61 22.39 10.00 4.54
N ARG A 62 23.54 10.66 4.65
CA ARG A 62 24.03 11.61 3.63
C ARG A 62 24.10 11.01 2.22
N ALA A 63 24.46 9.73 2.10
CA ALA A 63 24.51 9.04 0.81
C ALA A 63 23.14 8.89 0.14
N HIS A 64 22.05 8.99 0.89
CA HIS A 64 20.67 8.87 0.40
C HIS A 64 20.02 10.21 0.03
N GLY A 65 20.73 11.33 0.28
CA GLY A 65 20.16 12.68 0.07
C GLY A 65 19.68 12.98 -1.35
N ALA A 66 20.26 12.33 -2.36
CA ALA A 66 19.88 12.45 -3.76
C ALA A 66 19.20 11.15 -4.31
N CYS A 67 18.82 10.24 -3.42
CA CYS A 67 18.10 9.04 -3.83
C CYS A 67 16.61 9.34 -3.99
N TYR A 68 15.92 8.48 -4.73
CA TYR A 68 14.46 8.45 -4.75
C TYR A 68 13.89 8.35 -3.32
N PRO A 69 12.88 9.15 -2.96
CA PRO A 69 12.34 9.13 -1.60
C PRO A 69 11.68 7.78 -1.27
N PRO A 70 11.66 7.41 0.02
CA PRO A 70 10.97 6.18 0.44
C PRO A 70 9.49 6.19 0.09
N VAL A 71 8.92 4.99 -0.13
CA VAL A 71 7.49 4.78 -0.27
C VAL A 71 7.03 3.87 0.87
N VAL A 72 5.99 4.30 1.57
CA VAL A 72 5.33 3.54 2.65
C VAL A 72 4.01 3.00 2.14
N PHE A 73 3.87 1.69 2.08
CA PHE A 73 2.61 1.02 1.77
C PHE A 73 1.97 0.53 3.07
N ASN A 74 0.84 1.13 3.44
CA ASN A 74 -0.01 0.65 4.52
C ASN A 74 -1.12 -0.21 3.93
N ILE A 75 -1.11 -1.49 4.23
CA ILE A 75 -2.13 -2.45 3.78
C ILE A 75 -2.95 -2.85 5.01
N THR A 76 -4.26 -2.60 4.96
CA THR A 76 -5.13 -2.79 6.11
C THR A 76 -6.52 -3.26 5.70
N ASP A 77 -7.17 -4.03 6.56
CA ASP A 77 -8.56 -4.45 6.45
C ASP A 77 -9.47 -3.80 7.51
N GLY A 78 -8.89 -2.94 8.37
CA GLY A 78 -9.58 -2.37 9.53
C GLY A 78 -9.23 -0.93 9.83
N GLU A 79 -9.99 -0.36 10.76
CA GLU A 79 -9.79 0.97 11.29
C GLU A 79 -8.67 1.01 12.34
N ALA A 80 -8.00 2.16 12.46
CA ALA A 80 -7.04 2.38 13.54
C ALA A 80 -7.74 2.22 14.91
N SER A 81 -7.13 1.43 15.78
CA SER A 81 -7.68 1.13 17.11
C SER A 81 -6.92 1.79 18.26
N ASP A 82 -5.81 2.42 17.97
CA ASP A 82 -4.85 2.96 18.95
C ASP A 82 -4.75 4.49 18.93
N CYS A 83 -5.56 5.18 18.12
CA CYS A 83 -5.66 6.63 18.08
C CYS A 83 -7.01 7.09 17.50
N ASP A 84 -7.29 8.39 17.64
CA ASP A 84 -8.35 9.08 16.92
C ASP A 84 -7.89 9.53 15.52
N GLU A 85 -8.80 10.13 14.74
CA GLU A 85 -8.49 10.63 13.40
C GLU A 85 -7.37 11.66 13.41
N ALA A 86 -7.39 12.60 14.37
CA ALA A 86 -6.41 13.67 14.46
C ALA A 86 -4.99 13.10 14.70
N GLY A 87 -4.86 12.11 15.57
CA GLY A 87 -3.60 11.44 15.82
C GLY A 87 -3.06 10.72 14.59
N LEU A 88 -3.94 10.06 13.82
CA LEU A 88 -3.53 9.40 12.58
C LEU A 88 -3.14 10.42 11.49
N GLU A 89 -3.87 11.52 11.36
CA GLU A 89 -3.56 12.60 10.42
C GLU A 89 -2.22 13.25 10.75
N GLU A 90 -1.93 13.50 12.03
CA GLU A 90 -0.67 14.08 12.48
C GLU A 90 0.52 13.19 12.12
N ILE A 91 0.50 11.92 12.50
CA ILE A 91 1.63 11.02 12.23
C ILE A 91 1.80 10.77 10.72
N ALA A 92 0.72 10.68 9.94
CA ALA A 92 0.77 10.57 8.49
C ALA A 92 1.38 11.82 7.85
N ALA A 93 1.04 13.02 8.34
CA ALA A 93 1.64 14.27 7.87
C ALA A 93 3.15 14.30 8.15
N ARG A 94 3.60 13.81 9.32
CA ARG A 94 5.03 13.71 9.64
C ARG A 94 5.76 12.77 8.68
N ILE A 95 5.20 11.62 8.33
CA ILE A 95 5.79 10.70 7.33
C ILE A 95 5.95 11.41 5.99
N ARG A 96 4.90 12.08 5.50
CA ARG A 96 4.87 12.78 4.20
C ARG A 96 5.75 14.03 4.12
N GLN A 97 6.26 14.52 5.26
CA GLN A 97 7.20 15.65 5.32
C GLN A 97 8.67 15.21 5.30
N VAL A 98 8.95 13.95 5.57
CA VAL A 98 10.30 13.40 5.43
C VAL A 98 10.59 13.17 3.95
N GLY A 99 11.79 13.51 3.50
CA GLY A 99 12.14 13.31 2.09
C GLY A 99 13.63 13.44 1.82
N THR A 100 13.94 13.36 0.54
CA THR A 100 15.26 13.58 -0.05
C THR A 100 15.21 14.85 -0.91
N SER A 101 16.31 15.18 -1.60
CA SER A 101 16.27 16.27 -2.60
C SER A 101 15.40 15.98 -3.82
N ASP A 102 15.04 14.72 -4.03
CA ASP A 102 14.21 14.25 -5.15
C ASP A 102 12.71 14.29 -4.83
N GLY A 103 12.35 14.47 -3.58
CA GLY A 103 10.96 14.62 -3.16
C GLY A 103 10.67 14.10 -1.75
N ASN A 104 9.39 14.14 -1.42
CA ASN A 104 8.89 13.67 -0.12
C ASN A 104 8.51 12.19 -0.16
N THR A 105 8.57 11.55 1.00
CA THR A 105 8.06 10.18 1.19
C THR A 105 6.60 10.07 0.77
N LEU A 106 6.30 9.08 -0.04
CA LEU A 106 4.93 8.74 -0.41
C LEU A 106 4.33 7.78 0.62
N LEU A 107 3.19 8.16 1.18
CA LEU A 107 2.36 7.28 2.02
C LEU A 107 1.16 6.83 1.21
N MET A 108 1.11 5.54 0.92
CA MET A 108 0.03 4.92 0.15
C MET A 108 -0.78 4.00 1.06
N ASN A 109 -2.09 4.20 1.10
CA ASN A 109 -3.01 3.40 1.90
C ASN A 109 -3.84 2.48 1.00
N ILE A 110 -3.81 1.20 1.30
CA ILE A 110 -4.50 0.16 0.53
C ILE A 110 -5.43 -0.57 1.49
N HIS A 111 -6.72 -0.28 1.37
CA HIS A 111 -7.74 -1.02 2.10
C HIS A 111 -8.09 -2.29 1.33
N ILE A 112 -7.99 -3.42 2.00
CA ILE A 112 -8.43 -4.72 1.49
C ILE A 112 -9.71 -5.13 2.19
N SER A 113 -10.60 -5.83 1.49
CA SER A 113 -11.86 -6.32 2.05
C SER A 113 -12.19 -7.69 1.49
N SER A 114 -12.86 -8.49 2.29
CA SER A 114 -13.48 -9.74 1.84
C SER A 114 -14.87 -9.53 1.21
N ASP A 115 -15.41 -8.30 1.27
CA ASP A 115 -16.72 -7.97 0.71
C ASP A 115 -16.62 -7.72 -0.80
N LEU A 116 -16.81 -8.77 -1.58
CA LEU A 116 -16.79 -8.74 -3.04
C LEU A 116 -17.95 -7.96 -3.68
N SER A 117 -18.94 -7.52 -2.88
CA SER A 117 -20.06 -6.72 -3.39
C SER A 117 -19.70 -5.26 -3.61
N LYS A 118 -18.61 -4.77 -3.02
CA LYS A 118 -18.15 -3.38 -3.14
C LYS A 118 -17.27 -3.20 -4.36
N VAL A 119 -17.52 -2.12 -5.08
CA VAL A 119 -16.71 -1.75 -6.25
C VAL A 119 -15.31 -1.30 -5.79
N PRO A 120 -14.24 -1.85 -6.37
CA PRO A 120 -12.89 -1.40 -6.08
C PRO A 120 -12.66 0.04 -6.56
N VAL A 121 -11.96 0.83 -5.75
CA VAL A 121 -11.44 2.14 -6.15
C VAL A 121 -9.93 2.10 -6.04
N VAL A 122 -9.22 2.41 -7.11
CA VAL A 122 -7.75 2.38 -7.16
C VAL A 122 -7.24 3.78 -7.46
N PHE A 123 -6.33 4.30 -6.65
CA PHE A 123 -5.84 5.68 -6.75
C PHE A 123 -6.99 6.70 -6.82
N ALA A 124 -7.79 6.78 -5.77
CA ALA A 124 -8.92 7.71 -5.73
C ALA A 124 -8.51 9.14 -6.06
N SER A 125 -9.27 9.82 -6.91
CA SER A 125 -9.07 11.24 -7.25
C SER A 125 -9.83 12.17 -6.32
N SER A 126 -10.92 11.69 -5.74
CA SER A 126 -11.72 12.45 -4.78
C SER A 126 -12.32 11.56 -3.68
N GLU A 127 -12.79 12.17 -2.59
CA GLU A 127 -13.47 11.45 -1.51
C GLU A 127 -14.82 10.88 -1.94
N GLU A 128 -15.46 11.47 -2.96
CA GLU A 128 -16.76 11.05 -3.47
C GLU A 128 -16.72 9.71 -4.20
N GLU A 129 -15.55 9.32 -4.69
CA GLU A 129 -15.34 7.98 -5.28
C GLU A 129 -15.38 6.86 -4.23
N LEU A 130 -15.15 7.20 -2.97
CA LEU A 130 -15.10 6.25 -1.88
C LEU A 130 -16.50 6.02 -1.29
N PRO A 131 -16.74 4.85 -0.66
CA PRO A 131 -17.98 4.64 0.06
C PRO A 131 -18.14 5.66 1.19
N ASP A 132 -19.39 5.96 1.56
CA ASP A 132 -19.71 6.85 2.68
C ASP A 132 -19.37 6.21 4.03
N GLN A 133 -18.10 5.94 4.22
CA GLN A 133 -17.51 5.39 5.43
C GLN A 133 -16.43 6.35 5.92
N ARG A 134 -16.56 6.79 7.16
CA ARG A 134 -15.64 7.71 7.81
C ARG A 134 -14.18 7.25 7.68
N TYR A 135 -13.94 5.96 7.85
CA TYR A 135 -12.62 5.37 7.76
C TYR A 135 -12.02 5.43 6.35
N ALA A 136 -12.79 5.14 5.29
CA ALA A 136 -12.30 5.24 3.92
C ALA A 136 -11.87 6.67 3.57
N ARG A 137 -12.64 7.66 3.99
CA ARG A 137 -12.31 9.08 3.84
C ARG A 137 -11.08 9.48 4.66
N LEU A 138 -10.93 8.95 5.87
CA LEU A 138 -9.72 9.17 6.67
C LEU A 138 -8.48 8.63 5.95
N LEU A 139 -8.52 7.40 5.43
CA LEU A 139 -7.40 6.84 4.67
C LEU A 139 -7.07 7.68 3.43
N TYR A 140 -8.08 8.23 2.75
CA TYR A 140 -7.85 9.16 1.64
C TYR A 140 -7.09 10.42 2.10
N ARG A 141 -7.55 11.08 3.17
CA ARG A 141 -6.92 12.31 3.68
C ARG A 141 -5.47 12.08 4.15
N VAL A 142 -5.18 10.93 4.76
CA VAL A 142 -3.82 10.61 5.23
C VAL A 142 -2.90 10.10 4.11
N SER A 143 -3.42 9.73 2.94
CA SER A 143 -2.62 9.31 1.80
C SER A 143 -1.90 10.49 1.14
N SER A 144 -0.76 10.23 0.53
CA SER A 144 -0.06 11.22 -0.31
C SER A 144 -0.84 11.51 -1.59
N GLU A 145 -0.82 12.76 -2.02
CA GLU A 145 -1.08 13.10 -3.41
C GLU A 145 0.04 12.53 -4.27
N MET A 146 -0.31 11.90 -5.38
CA MET A 146 0.66 11.29 -6.26
C MET A 146 1.38 12.37 -7.07
N PRO A 147 2.70 12.28 -7.23
CA PRO A 147 3.44 13.20 -8.09
C PRO A 147 2.87 13.20 -9.51
N PRO A 148 2.81 14.38 -10.18
CA PRO A 148 2.22 14.53 -11.52
C PRO A 148 2.79 13.59 -12.58
N LEU A 149 4.06 13.20 -12.43
CA LEU A 149 4.74 12.27 -13.33
C LEU A 149 4.07 10.88 -13.40
N TYR A 150 3.29 10.49 -12.38
CA TYR A 150 2.57 9.22 -12.35
C TYR A 150 1.14 9.30 -12.89
N ASN A 151 0.61 10.52 -13.14
CA ASN A 151 -0.79 10.69 -13.49
C ASN A 151 -1.20 9.95 -14.77
N GLU A 152 -0.33 9.92 -15.79
CA GLU A 152 -0.60 9.17 -17.02
C GLU A 152 -0.63 7.66 -16.77
N SER A 153 0.32 7.13 -16.00
CA SER A 153 0.38 5.70 -15.67
C SER A 153 -0.82 5.27 -14.81
N ILE A 154 -1.23 6.11 -13.86
CA ILE A 154 -2.40 5.86 -13.01
C ILE A 154 -3.68 5.93 -13.86
N ALA A 155 -3.80 6.93 -14.73
CA ALA A 155 -4.94 7.07 -15.63
C ALA A 155 -5.08 5.86 -16.57
N ALA A 156 -3.97 5.36 -17.11
CA ALA A 156 -3.96 4.16 -17.92
C ALA A 156 -4.40 2.92 -17.12
N LEU A 157 -3.95 2.77 -15.88
CA LEU A 157 -4.38 1.69 -14.97
C LEU A 157 -5.87 1.75 -14.69
N ARG A 158 -6.42 2.96 -14.48
CA ARG A 158 -7.82 3.19 -14.17
C ARG A 158 -8.74 3.21 -15.41
N GLY A 159 -8.18 3.37 -16.60
CA GLY A 159 -8.94 3.58 -17.84
C GLY A 159 -9.68 4.93 -17.88
N CYS A 160 -9.09 5.98 -17.29
CA CYS A 160 -9.66 7.34 -17.24
C CYS A 160 -8.70 8.38 -17.82
N GLN A 161 -9.09 9.66 -17.77
CA GLN A 161 -8.17 10.75 -18.14
C GLN A 161 -7.20 11.07 -17.00
N PRO A 162 -5.98 11.57 -17.29
CA PRO A 162 -5.05 12.02 -16.27
C PRO A 162 -5.63 13.18 -15.44
N GLU A 163 -5.54 13.03 -14.12
CA GLU A 163 -5.97 14.01 -13.14
C GLU A 163 -5.09 13.93 -11.89
N ILE A 164 -5.42 14.63 -10.82
CA ILE A 164 -4.72 14.52 -9.54
C ILE A 164 -5.26 13.31 -8.80
N PHE A 165 -4.38 12.36 -8.50
CA PHE A 165 -4.71 11.14 -7.78
C PHE A 165 -4.07 11.13 -6.39
N ARG A 166 -4.65 10.37 -5.48
CA ARG A 166 -4.02 10.04 -4.20
C ARG A 166 -3.61 8.58 -4.13
N GLY A 167 -2.58 8.30 -3.36
CA GLY A 167 -2.10 6.95 -3.08
C GLY A 167 -3.06 6.17 -2.17
N MET A 168 -4.35 6.18 -2.52
CA MET A 168 -5.41 5.51 -1.77
C MET A 168 -6.15 4.53 -2.67
N SER A 169 -6.31 3.30 -2.20
CA SER A 169 -7.19 2.33 -2.84
C SER A 169 -8.11 1.68 -1.82
N TYR A 170 -9.36 1.51 -2.21
CA TYR A 170 -10.39 0.88 -1.39
C TYR A 170 -10.86 -0.42 -2.04
N ASN A 171 -10.98 -1.48 -1.23
CA ASN A 171 -11.39 -2.80 -1.66
C ASN A 171 -10.53 -3.35 -2.82
N ALA A 172 -9.23 -3.02 -2.80
CA ALA A 172 -8.28 -3.39 -3.84
C ALA A 172 -8.12 -4.91 -3.96
N SER A 173 -8.09 -5.39 -5.19
CA SER A 173 -7.71 -6.77 -5.48
C SER A 173 -6.18 -6.96 -5.38
N MET A 174 -5.72 -8.21 -5.38
CA MET A 174 -4.28 -8.48 -5.43
C MET A 174 -3.62 -7.90 -6.69
N THR A 175 -4.33 -7.86 -7.81
CA THR A 175 -3.84 -7.26 -9.06
C THR A 175 -3.68 -5.75 -8.93
N ASP A 176 -4.65 -5.09 -8.28
CA ASP A 176 -4.60 -3.65 -8.02
C ASP A 176 -3.44 -3.30 -7.08
N LEU A 177 -3.26 -4.10 -6.02
CA LEU A 177 -2.11 -3.96 -5.10
C LEU A 177 -0.78 -4.02 -5.86
N ILE A 178 -0.60 -5.02 -6.72
CA ILE A 178 0.62 -5.15 -7.53
C ILE A 178 0.79 -3.94 -8.46
N GLY A 179 -0.29 -3.48 -9.09
CA GLY A 179 -0.29 -2.29 -9.93
C GLY A 179 0.15 -1.03 -9.18
N MET A 180 -0.38 -0.84 -7.97
CA MET A 180 0.00 0.29 -7.12
C MET A 180 1.47 0.23 -6.69
N MET A 181 1.95 -0.95 -6.29
CA MET A 181 3.35 -1.13 -5.91
C MET A 181 4.29 -0.88 -7.09
N ASN A 182 3.92 -1.31 -8.29
CA ASN A 182 4.71 -1.03 -9.50
C ASN A 182 4.80 0.47 -9.76
N ILE A 183 3.68 1.21 -9.74
CA ILE A 183 3.68 2.67 -9.95
C ILE A 183 4.52 3.37 -8.87
N GLY A 184 4.39 2.99 -7.60
CA GLY A 184 5.15 3.60 -6.51
C GLY A 184 6.64 3.24 -6.47
N SER A 185 7.09 2.25 -7.24
CA SER A 185 8.48 1.77 -7.25
C SER A 185 9.25 2.03 -8.54
N VAL A 186 8.61 2.58 -9.57
CA VAL A 186 9.30 2.95 -10.82
C VAL A 186 9.96 4.31 -10.63
N SER A 187 11.29 4.34 -10.69
CA SER A 187 12.03 5.58 -10.94
C SER A 187 11.81 5.99 -12.40
N VAL A 188 11.37 7.19 -12.60
CA VAL A 188 11.19 7.81 -13.93
C VAL A 188 12.47 8.50 -14.35
#